data_848ce30090fda99a07c3d4266aea539e
#
_entry.id   848ce30090fda99a07c3d4266aea539e
#
_cell.length_a   1.000
_cell.length_b   1.000
_cell.length_c   1.000
_cell.angle_alpha   90.00
_cell.angle_beta   90.00
_cell.angle_gamma   90.00
#
_symmetry.space_group_name_H-M   'P 1'
#
loop_
_entity.id
_entity.type
_entity.pdbx_description
1 polymer ?
#
loop_
_entity_poly.entity_id
_entity_poly.type
_entity_poly.pdbx_seq_one_letter_code
_entity_poly.pdbx_strand_id
1 'polypeptide(L)'
;MTERRKFTNIEELMDLLGQASGESPTYQRIAIYLEKNYLRVIFMTANELADEMGVSQGSVSRFFIALGYHGYNDFLRCLQSVVGHQFTAVRCNRRTDATAENHPWKQVLEQQASNMEALIESLQGEAYEQLISLLTEPRKVVLLSARLSATLLP
;
A
#
# COMPACT_ATOMS: atom_id res chain seq x y z
N MET A 1 -12.11 -6.32 -28.62
CA MET A 1 -10.86 -6.29 -27.83
C MET A 1 -10.94 -5.03 -26.98
N THR A 2 -11.31 -5.16 -25.72
CA THR A 2 -11.44 -4.02 -24.80
C THR A 2 -10.04 -3.59 -24.40
N GLU A 3 -9.67 -2.38 -24.76
CA GLU A 3 -8.39 -1.79 -24.45
C GLU A 3 -8.19 -1.74 -22.92
N ARG A 4 -7.09 -2.29 -22.42
CA ARG A 4 -6.78 -2.32 -20.98
C ARG A 4 -6.65 -0.89 -20.46
N ARG A 5 -7.64 -0.39 -19.73
CA ARG A 5 -7.54 0.87 -19.01
C ARG A 5 -6.62 0.67 -17.79
N LYS A 6 -5.33 0.91 -17.97
CA LYS A 6 -4.38 0.97 -16.86
C LYS A 6 -4.26 2.42 -16.43
N PHE A 7 -4.53 2.71 -15.17
CA PHE A 7 -4.16 3.99 -14.58
C PHE A 7 -2.65 3.98 -14.24
N THR A 8 -2.02 5.13 -14.38
CA THR A 8 -0.59 5.35 -14.14
C THR A 8 -0.33 6.24 -12.94
N ASN A 9 -1.36 6.94 -12.46
CA ASN A 9 -1.34 7.79 -11.28
C ASN A 9 -2.68 7.71 -10.53
N ILE A 10 -2.74 8.33 -9.35
CA ILE A 10 -3.95 8.29 -8.51
C ILE A 10 -5.09 9.15 -9.08
N GLU A 11 -4.78 10.22 -9.82
CA GLU A 11 -5.82 11.05 -10.45
C GLU A 11 -6.59 10.24 -11.49
N GLU A 12 -5.90 9.51 -12.36
CA GLU A 12 -6.52 8.59 -13.32
C GLU A 12 -7.32 7.47 -12.65
N LEU A 13 -6.87 6.99 -11.47
CA LEU A 13 -7.64 6.03 -10.67
C LEU A 13 -8.96 6.65 -10.21
N MET A 14 -8.93 7.90 -9.67
CA MET A 14 -10.14 8.58 -9.20
C MET A 14 -11.13 8.81 -10.33
N ASP A 15 -10.65 9.24 -11.51
CA ASP A 15 -11.47 9.41 -12.70
C ASP A 15 -12.12 8.09 -13.14
N LEU A 16 -11.35 6.99 -13.13
CA LEU A 16 -11.83 5.66 -13.46
C LEU A 16 -12.94 5.19 -12.51
N LEU A 17 -12.75 5.40 -11.20
CA LEU A 17 -13.73 5.05 -10.17
C LEU A 17 -15.00 5.90 -10.29
N GLY A 18 -14.86 7.20 -10.58
CA GLY A 18 -15.97 8.12 -10.81
C GLY A 18 -16.87 7.68 -11.98
N GLN A 19 -16.27 7.23 -13.09
CA GLN A 19 -17.01 6.71 -14.25
C GLN A 19 -17.80 5.44 -13.91
N ALA A 20 -17.24 4.54 -13.12
CA ALA A 20 -17.88 3.26 -12.76
C ALA A 20 -19.00 3.42 -11.72
N SER A 21 -18.99 4.51 -10.95
CA SER A 21 -19.98 4.74 -9.88
C SER A 21 -21.42 4.86 -10.38
N GLY A 22 -21.63 5.16 -11.66
CA GLY A 22 -22.95 5.34 -12.27
C GLY A 22 -23.70 4.04 -12.65
N GLU A 23 -23.04 2.87 -12.67
CA GLU A 23 -23.64 1.66 -13.24
C GLU A 23 -24.58 0.92 -12.27
N SER A 24 -24.31 0.92 -10.98
CA SER A 24 -25.17 0.31 -9.97
C SER A 24 -24.89 0.83 -8.56
N PRO A 25 -25.86 0.74 -7.62
CA PRO A 25 -25.63 1.14 -6.23
C PRO A 25 -24.48 0.37 -5.54
N THR A 26 -24.29 -0.89 -5.91
CA THR A 26 -23.18 -1.71 -5.41
C THR A 26 -21.84 -1.22 -5.95
N TYR A 27 -21.76 -0.87 -7.23
CA TYR A 27 -20.54 -0.34 -7.85
C TYR A 27 -20.19 1.04 -7.28
N GLN A 28 -21.19 1.88 -7.06
CA GLN A 28 -21.01 3.17 -6.40
C GLN A 28 -20.38 3.01 -5.00
N ARG A 29 -20.89 2.05 -4.20
CA ARG A 29 -20.33 1.77 -2.86
C ARG A 29 -18.88 1.31 -2.94
N ILE A 30 -18.55 0.42 -3.91
CA ILE A 30 -17.19 -0.07 -4.10
C ILE A 30 -16.27 1.09 -4.53
N ALA A 31 -16.69 1.91 -5.48
CA ALA A 31 -15.91 3.05 -5.97
C ALA A 31 -15.61 4.05 -4.85
N ILE A 32 -16.62 4.47 -4.07
CA ILE A 32 -16.46 5.39 -2.95
C ILE A 32 -15.53 4.82 -1.86
N TYR A 33 -15.63 3.52 -1.59
CA TYR A 33 -14.76 2.88 -0.61
C TYR A 33 -13.30 2.88 -1.08
N LEU A 34 -13.06 2.52 -2.35
CA LEU A 34 -11.73 2.54 -2.95
C LEU A 34 -11.13 3.94 -2.97
N GLU A 35 -11.90 4.95 -3.35
CA GLU A 35 -11.48 6.36 -3.37
C GLU A 35 -10.94 6.80 -1.99
N LYS A 36 -11.64 6.44 -0.93
CA LYS A 36 -11.28 6.83 0.44
C LYS A 36 -10.18 5.96 1.08
N ASN A 37 -10.04 4.71 0.64
CA ASN A 37 -9.24 3.69 1.33
C ASN A 37 -8.21 2.98 0.44
N TYR A 38 -7.84 3.51 -0.72
CA TYR A 38 -6.97 2.83 -1.68
C TYR A 38 -5.63 2.39 -1.08
N LEU A 39 -5.06 3.15 -0.12
CA LEU A 39 -3.83 2.78 0.59
C LEU A 39 -4.03 1.56 1.51
N ARG A 40 -5.21 1.35 2.06
CA ARG A 40 -5.55 0.17 2.85
C ARG A 40 -5.83 -1.03 1.94
N VAL A 41 -6.50 -0.79 0.83
CA VAL A 41 -6.89 -1.82 -0.14
C VAL A 41 -5.68 -2.52 -0.76
N ILE A 42 -4.51 -1.89 -0.88
CA ILE A 42 -3.29 -2.55 -1.36
C ILE A 42 -2.85 -3.75 -0.52
N PHE A 43 -3.34 -3.86 0.72
CA PHE A 43 -3.02 -4.94 1.66
C PHE A 43 -4.18 -5.95 1.83
N MET A 44 -5.34 -5.71 1.20
CA MET A 44 -6.54 -6.53 1.36
C MET A 44 -6.63 -7.60 0.28
N THR A 45 -7.25 -8.72 0.62
CA THR A 45 -7.73 -9.72 -0.33
C THR A 45 -9.12 -9.35 -0.86
N ALA A 46 -9.56 -10.01 -1.94
CA ALA A 46 -10.90 -9.81 -2.47
C ALA A 46 -12.01 -10.16 -1.45
N ASN A 47 -11.77 -11.16 -0.59
CA ASN A 47 -12.70 -11.56 0.45
C ASN A 47 -12.79 -10.51 1.54
N GLU A 48 -11.66 -10.05 2.06
CA GLU A 48 -11.61 -8.98 3.09
C GLU A 48 -12.27 -7.70 2.58
N LEU A 49 -12.03 -7.33 1.30
CA LEU A 49 -12.70 -6.18 0.69
C LEU A 49 -14.22 -6.38 0.59
N ALA A 50 -14.67 -7.58 0.22
CA ALA A 50 -16.09 -7.91 0.13
C ALA A 50 -16.77 -7.86 1.50
N ASP A 51 -16.14 -8.44 2.52
CA ASP A 51 -16.62 -8.49 3.89
C ASP A 51 -16.72 -7.08 4.51
N GLU A 52 -15.67 -6.27 4.35
CA GLU A 52 -15.63 -4.89 4.84
C GLU A 52 -16.75 -4.02 4.27
N MET A 53 -17.15 -4.28 3.03
CA MET A 53 -18.19 -3.52 2.35
C MET A 53 -19.58 -4.16 2.45
N GLY A 54 -19.68 -5.36 3.01
CA GLY A 54 -20.93 -6.12 3.09
C GLY A 54 -21.50 -6.46 1.70
N VAL A 55 -20.63 -6.84 0.75
CA VAL A 55 -20.99 -7.26 -0.62
C VAL A 55 -20.46 -8.65 -0.91
N SER A 56 -21.01 -9.34 -1.92
CA SER A 56 -20.45 -10.64 -2.32
C SER A 56 -19.10 -10.48 -3.04
N GLN A 57 -18.19 -11.45 -2.86
CA GLN A 57 -16.93 -11.53 -3.61
C GLN A 57 -17.15 -11.50 -5.12
N GLY A 58 -18.25 -12.12 -5.60
CA GLY A 58 -18.64 -12.08 -7.02
C GLY A 58 -18.99 -10.66 -7.50
N SER A 59 -19.55 -9.81 -6.63
CA SER A 59 -19.82 -8.41 -6.95
C SER A 59 -18.51 -7.61 -7.04
N VAL A 60 -17.57 -7.85 -6.14
CA VAL A 60 -16.22 -7.26 -6.18
C VAL A 60 -15.52 -7.64 -7.48
N SER A 61 -15.50 -8.94 -7.84
CA SER A 61 -14.85 -9.40 -9.07
C SER A 61 -15.49 -8.79 -10.32
N ARG A 62 -16.83 -8.74 -10.39
CA ARG A 62 -17.56 -8.14 -11.54
C ARG A 62 -17.29 -6.65 -11.67
N PHE A 63 -17.17 -5.92 -10.57
CA PHE A 63 -16.81 -4.51 -10.57
C PHE A 63 -15.46 -4.28 -11.26
N PHE A 64 -14.42 -5.04 -10.89
CA PHE A 64 -13.11 -4.88 -11.50
C PHE A 64 -13.05 -5.33 -12.96
N ILE A 65 -13.88 -6.33 -13.34
CA ILE A 65 -14.05 -6.72 -14.75
C ILE A 65 -14.73 -5.60 -15.55
N ALA A 66 -15.74 -4.94 -14.99
CA ALA A 66 -16.39 -3.78 -15.63
C ALA A 66 -15.42 -2.60 -15.80
N LEU A 67 -14.47 -2.41 -14.88
CA LEU A 67 -13.38 -1.44 -15.02
C LEU A 67 -12.33 -1.82 -16.08
N GLY A 68 -12.42 -3.02 -16.70
CA GLY A 68 -11.50 -3.48 -17.74
C GLY A 68 -10.30 -4.29 -17.23
N TYR A 69 -10.34 -4.76 -15.98
CA TYR A 69 -9.35 -5.67 -15.41
C TYR A 69 -9.80 -7.13 -15.50
N HIS A 70 -8.87 -8.08 -15.40
CA HIS A 70 -9.22 -9.50 -15.33
C HIS A 70 -9.82 -9.93 -13.98
N GLY A 71 -9.93 -9.01 -13.04
CA GLY A 71 -10.46 -9.19 -11.69
C GLY A 71 -9.67 -8.40 -10.66
N TYR A 72 -9.99 -8.62 -9.38
CA TYR A 72 -9.41 -7.88 -8.27
C TYR A 72 -7.87 -7.94 -8.23
N ASN A 73 -7.28 -9.10 -8.40
CA ASN A 73 -5.82 -9.28 -8.29
C ASN A 73 -5.05 -8.54 -9.40
N ASP A 74 -5.64 -8.39 -10.59
CA ASP A 74 -5.05 -7.64 -11.69
C ASP A 74 -5.07 -6.13 -11.40
N PHE A 75 -6.21 -5.63 -10.92
CA PHE A 75 -6.35 -4.27 -10.41
C PHE A 75 -5.38 -4.00 -9.25
N LEU A 76 -5.33 -4.90 -8.26
CA LEU A 76 -4.47 -4.76 -7.09
C LEU A 76 -2.99 -4.60 -7.44
N ARG A 77 -2.49 -5.38 -8.42
CA ARG A 77 -1.12 -5.24 -8.92
C ARG A 77 -0.87 -3.87 -9.54
N CYS A 78 -1.81 -3.36 -10.32
CA CYS A 78 -1.73 -2.03 -10.89
C CYS A 78 -1.70 -0.96 -9.78
N LEU A 79 -2.61 -1.05 -8.81
CA LEU A 79 -2.67 -0.14 -7.66
C LEU A 79 -1.38 -0.16 -6.84
N GLN A 80 -0.86 -1.34 -6.51
CA GLN A 80 0.40 -1.50 -5.78
C GLN A 80 1.59 -0.87 -6.52
N SER A 81 1.63 -1.00 -7.86
CA SER A 81 2.66 -0.37 -8.67
C SER A 81 2.59 1.15 -8.60
N VAL A 82 1.41 1.73 -8.80
CA VAL A 82 1.21 3.19 -8.79
C VAL A 82 1.52 3.79 -7.41
N VAL A 83 1.01 3.17 -6.35
CA VAL A 83 1.28 3.61 -4.97
C VAL A 83 2.76 3.47 -4.64
N GLY A 84 3.40 2.37 -5.04
CA GLY A 84 4.84 2.16 -4.85
C GLY A 84 5.68 3.24 -5.54
N HIS A 85 5.33 3.60 -6.77
CA HIS A 85 5.98 4.70 -7.49
C HIS A 85 5.77 6.06 -6.82
N GLN A 86 4.59 6.35 -6.30
CA GLN A 86 4.34 7.59 -5.55
C GLN A 86 5.22 7.70 -4.31
N PHE A 87 5.32 6.64 -3.51
CA PHE A 87 6.19 6.65 -2.34
C PHE A 87 7.66 6.80 -2.70
N THR A 88 8.10 6.21 -3.82
CA THR A 88 9.46 6.38 -4.32
C THR A 88 9.68 7.80 -4.87
N ALA A 89 8.74 8.35 -5.63
CA ALA A 89 8.82 9.70 -6.17
C ALA A 89 8.80 10.78 -5.08
N VAL A 90 7.98 10.63 -4.03
CA VAL A 90 7.96 11.54 -2.88
C VAL A 90 9.31 11.51 -2.13
N ARG A 91 9.94 10.34 -2.03
CA ARG A 91 11.30 10.21 -1.50
C ARG A 91 12.34 10.90 -2.39
N CYS A 92 12.21 10.81 -3.71
CA CYS A 92 13.11 11.47 -4.65
C CYS A 92 12.87 12.99 -4.75
N ASN A 93 11.60 13.46 -4.78
CA ASN A 93 11.27 14.89 -4.95
C ASN A 93 11.61 15.77 -3.73
N ARG A 94 11.74 15.21 -2.53
CA ARG A 94 12.28 15.98 -1.39
C ARG A 94 13.75 16.32 -1.54
N ARG A 95 14.38 15.93 -2.64
CA ARG A 95 15.84 15.99 -2.84
C ARG A 95 16.33 16.67 -4.11
N THR A 96 15.44 17.18 -4.96
CA THR A 96 15.83 17.92 -6.16
C THR A 96 15.91 19.42 -5.93
N ASP A 97 16.74 19.84 -4.96
CA ASP A 97 17.52 21.06 -5.12
C ASP A 97 18.90 20.63 -5.64
N ALA A 98 18.96 20.44 -6.95
CA ALA A 98 20.13 19.92 -7.63
C ALA A 98 21.11 21.04 -7.94
N THR A 99 22.18 21.12 -7.16
CA THR A 99 23.48 21.60 -7.66
C THR A 99 24.28 20.40 -8.16
N ALA A 100 24.94 20.58 -9.29
CA ALA A 100 25.44 19.58 -10.23
C ALA A 100 26.59 18.62 -9.77
N GLU A 101 26.71 18.29 -8.51
CA GLU A 101 27.75 17.36 -8.00
C GLU A 101 27.21 16.14 -7.22
N ASN A 102 25.89 15.95 -7.18
CA ASN A 102 25.29 14.91 -6.35
C ASN A 102 24.98 13.64 -7.17
N HIS A 103 25.85 12.65 -7.08
CA HIS A 103 25.59 11.33 -7.63
C HIS A 103 24.35 10.68 -6.94
N PRO A 104 23.37 10.14 -7.69
CA PRO A 104 22.14 9.57 -7.13
C PRO A 104 22.37 8.49 -6.05
N TRP A 105 23.43 7.69 -6.19
CA TRP A 105 23.80 6.68 -5.20
C TRP A 105 24.25 7.27 -3.87
N LYS A 106 24.90 8.43 -3.86
CA LYS A 106 25.33 9.12 -2.64
C LYS A 106 24.13 9.54 -1.79
N GLN A 107 23.11 10.10 -2.44
CA GLN A 107 21.86 10.47 -1.76
C GLN A 107 21.13 9.26 -1.14
N VAL A 108 21.14 8.12 -1.85
CA VAL A 108 20.57 6.87 -1.31
C VAL A 108 21.33 6.43 -0.06
N LEU A 109 22.67 6.45 -0.10
CA LEU A 109 23.49 6.07 1.05
C LEU A 109 23.32 7.01 2.24
N GLU A 110 23.29 8.33 2.01
CA GLU A 110 23.05 9.32 3.07
C GLU A 110 21.67 9.11 3.73
N GLN A 111 20.65 8.75 2.96
CA GLN A 111 19.34 8.42 3.53
C GLN A 111 19.36 7.14 4.34
N GLN A 112 20.03 6.11 3.86
CA GLN A 112 20.13 4.88 4.63
C GLN A 112 20.89 5.13 5.95
N ALA A 113 21.94 5.93 5.93
CA ALA A 113 22.65 6.35 7.14
C ALA A 113 21.71 7.10 8.11
N SER A 114 20.96 8.08 7.61
CA SER A 114 19.98 8.82 8.43
C SER A 114 18.85 7.93 8.97
N ASN A 115 18.38 6.95 8.18
CA ASN A 115 17.38 5.98 8.67
C ASN A 115 17.95 5.09 9.79
N MET A 116 19.24 4.71 9.69
CA MET A 116 19.92 3.94 10.72
C MET A 116 20.09 4.74 12.01
N GLU A 117 20.48 6.00 11.90
CA GLU A 117 20.60 6.91 13.06
C GLU A 117 19.24 7.07 13.78
N ALA A 118 18.16 7.31 13.03
CA ALA A 118 16.81 7.39 13.58
C ALA A 118 16.37 6.07 14.23
N LEU A 119 16.77 4.92 13.67
CA LEU A 119 16.50 3.61 14.28
C LEU A 119 17.26 3.45 15.59
N ILE A 120 18.54 3.78 15.63
CA ILE A 120 19.37 3.71 16.84
C ILE A 120 18.75 4.59 17.94
N GLU A 121 18.33 5.80 17.61
CA GLU A 121 17.68 6.72 18.55
C GLU A 121 16.36 6.13 19.08
N SER A 122 15.56 5.51 18.22
CA SER A 122 14.32 4.86 18.65
C SER A 122 14.54 3.64 19.55
N LEU A 123 15.66 2.92 19.37
CA LEU A 123 16.04 1.76 20.20
C LEU A 123 16.63 2.13 21.56
N GLN A 124 16.99 3.40 21.78
CA GLN A 124 17.49 3.89 23.07
C GLN A 124 16.37 4.40 23.99
N GLY A 125 15.13 4.36 23.53
CA GLY A 125 13.98 4.87 24.26
C GLY A 125 13.44 3.90 25.31
N GLU A 126 12.74 4.42 26.31
CA GLU A 126 12.05 3.66 27.37
C GLU A 126 11.09 2.60 26.81
N ALA A 127 10.47 2.88 25.65
CA ALA A 127 9.59 1.95 24.94
C ALA A 127 10.31 0.66 24.48
N TYR A 128 11.60 0.75 24.14
CA TYR A 128 12.39 -0.42 23.77
C TYR A 128 12.69 -1.30 24.98
N GLU A 129 13.08 -0.70 26.10
CA GLU A 129 13.31 -1.42 27.36
C GLU A 129 12.04 -2.10 27.87
N GLN A 130 10.89 -1.44 27.74
CA GLN A 130 9.58 -2.02 28.05
C GLN A 130 9.27 -3.21 27.14
N LEU A 131 9.55 -3.12 25.82
CA LEU A 131 9.37 -4.21 24.88
C LEU A 131 10.24 -5.42 25.24
N ILE A 132 11.53 -5.20 25.56
CA ILE A 132 12.44 -6.28 25.97
C ILE A 132 11.93 -6.93 27.25
N SER A 133 11.50 -6.16 28.24
CA SER A 133 10.92 -6.68 29.48
C SER A 133 9.70 -7.57 29.21
N LEU A 134 8.78 -7.13 28.35
CA LEU A 134 7.60 -7.90 27.97
C LEU A 134 7.93 -9.20 27.24
N LEU A 135 8.99 -9.22 26.41
CA LEU A 135 9.41 -10.40 25.66
C LEU A 135 10.19 -11.41 26.52
N THR A 136 10.88 -10.94 27.55
CA THR A 136 11.68 -11.79 28.46
C THR A 136 10.90 -12.36 29.62
N GLU A 137 9.71 -11.82 29.93
CA GLU A 137 8.83 -12.42 30.93
C GLU A 137 8.33 -13.80 30.47
N PRO A 138 8.20 -14.79 31.39
CA PRO A 138 7.78 -16.17 31.06
C PRO A 138 6.30 -16.22 30.70
N ARG A 139 5.91 -15.67 29.57
CA ARG A 139 4.56 -15.63 29.01
C ARG A 139 4.53 -16.24 27.62
N LYS A 140 3.33 -16.58 27.15
CA LYS A 140 3.13 -16.99 25.76
C LYS A 140 3.19 -15.73 24.90
N VAL A 141 4.24 -15.62 24.08
CA VAL A 141 4.38 -14.55 23.08
C VAL A 141 3.81 -15.02 21.75
N VAL A 142 2.93 -14.23 21.14
CA VAL A 142 2.37 -14.50 19.81
C VAL A 142 2.91 -13.43 18.87
N LEU A 143 3.75 -13.85 17.91
CA LEU A 143 4.28 -12.97 16.88
C LEU A 143 3.36 -13.03 15.65
N LEU A 144 2.85 -11.88 15.24
CA LEU A 144 2.03 -11.73 14.05
C LEU A 144 2.82 -11.00 12.99
N SER A 145 2.94 -11.61 11.82
CA SER A 145 3.61 -11.00 10.69
C SER A 145 2.82 -11.21 9.41
N ALA A 146 2.95 -10.28 8.47
CA ALA A 146 2.27 -10.32 7.20
C ALA A 146 3.27 -10.15 6.04
N ARG A 147 3.09 -10.98 4.99
CA ARG A 147 3.84 -10.89 3.73
C ARG A 147 5.36 -11.07 3.93
N LEU A 148 6.16 -10.11 3.45
CA LEU A 148 7.63 -10.21 3.48
C LEU A 148 8.22 -10.27 4.88
N SER A 149 7.56 -9.67 5.86
CA SER A 149 8.02 -9.74 7.25
C SER A 149 7.93 -11.14 7.86
N ALA A 150 7.10 -12.04 7.30
CA ALA A 150 6.98 -13.41 7.77
C ALA A 150 8.29 -14.21 7.61
N THR A 151 9.16 -13.82 6.66
CA THR A 151 10.46 -14.46 6.45
C THR A 151 11.50 -14.10 7.53
N LEU A 152 11.23 -13.10 8.36
CA LEU A 152 12.10 -12.65 9.44
C LEU A 152 11.75 -13.27 10.79
N LEU A 153 10.65 -14.04 10.85
CA LEU A 153 10.26 -14.78 12.04
C LEU A 153 10.98 -16.13 12.09
N PRO A 154 11.48 -16.54 13.24
CA PRO A 154 12.15 -17.84 13.42
C PRO A 154 11.18 -19.02 13.23
#